data_fb1034a4da6c7d96ed361653441adc9a
#
_entry.id   fb1034a4da6c7d96ed361653441adc9a
#
_cell.length_a   1.000
_cell.length_b   1.000
_cell.length_c   1.000
_cell.angle_alpha   90.00
_cell.angle_beta   90.00
_cell.angle_gamma   90.00
#
_symmetry.space_group_name_H-M   'P 1'
#
loop_
_entity.id
_entity.type
_entity.pdbx_description
1 polymer ?
#
loop_
_entity_poly.entity_id
_entity_poly.type
_entity_poly.pdbx_seq_one_letter_code
_entity_poly.pdbx_strand_id
1 'polypeptide(L)'
;MHPIGGVRVLMALAAQDATGTLEDMESQAVQLGELVSGSDILLMILVLVVTYFVIRTTKFILEALARRSNAQRPLLLQLVAVSRITLWVLAVWVIIAGIIQPQPESLIGLWATIGVGVGLAAQDVLKNVFGGLVIMLDQPFKVGDLVDIGEHHGEVIGIGLRATQLRTRDDSVAAVPNAEVVRQTVLNANSGALDCMVVIELNVPSFADPLVVRKIAREAAITSPFVYAAKPISVQFLDEVRGNKFVTRV
;
A
#
# COMPACT_ATOMS: atom_id res chain seq x y z
N MET A 1 7.00 9.38 69.02
CA MET A 1 7.46 9.94 67.72
C MET A 1 6.29 9.78 66.74
N HIS A 2 5.64 10.89 66.37
CA HIS A 2 4.39 10.84 65.57
C HIS A 2 4.68 10.87 64.07
N PRO A 3 4.24 9.87 63.27
CA PRO A 3 4.44 9.85 61.82
C PRO A 3 3.41 10.69 61.04
N ILE A 4 2.57 11.47 61.71
CA ILE A 4 1.42 12.17 61.08
C ILE A 4 1.79 13.49 60.40
N GLY A 5 3.01 14.04 60.69
CA GLY A 5 3.48 15.31 60.13
C GLY A 5 3.82 15.22 58.62
N GLY A 6 4.40 14.13 58.17
CA GLY A 6 4.83 13.95 56.78
C GLY A 6 3.70 13.80 55.77
N VAL A 7 2.59 13.13 56.17
CA VAL A 7 1.43 12.93 55.29
C VAL A 7 0.66 14.24 55.06
N ARG A 8 0.58 15.12 56.08
CA ARG A 8 -0.05 16.43 55.96
C ARG A 8 0.74 17.38 55.05
N VAL A 9 2.07 17.32 55.07
CA VAL A 9 2.94 18.12 54.20
C VAL A 9 2.81 17.64 52.74
N LEU A 10 2.78 16.33 52.51
CA LEU A 10 2.60 15.75 51.16
C LEU A 10 1.21 16.04 50.59
N MET A 11 0.15 15.99 51.41
CA MET A 11 -1.21 16.37 50.98
C MET A 11 -1.29 17.88 50.71
N ALA A 12 -0.63 18.73 51.44
CA ALA A 12 -0.61 20.16 51.19
C ALA A 12 0.17 20.51 49.91
N LEU A 13 1.28 19.84 49.63
CA LEU A 13 2.03 20.00 48.38
C LEU A 13 1.23 19.49 47.17
N ALA A 14 0.59 18.33 47.28
CA ALA A 14 -0.27 17.82 46.22
C ALA A 14 -1.51 18.70 45.95
N ALA A 15 -2.07 19.34 46.98
CA ALA A 15 -3.16 20.30 46.85
C ALA A 15 -2.69 21.63 46.22
N GLN A 16 -1.46 22.09 46.52
CA GLN A 16 -0.86 23.25 45.88
C GLN A 16 -0.54 23.03 44.41
N ASP A 17 -0.02 21.85 44.05
CA ASP A 17 0.19 21.47 42.63
C ASP A 17 -1.14 21.39 41.86
N ALA A 18 -2.18 20.84 42.48
CA ALA A 18 -3.50 20.76 41.85
C ALA A 18 -4.17 22.15 41.65
N THR A 19 -4.00 23.07 42.61
CA THR A 19 -4.52 24.44 42.47
C THR A 19 -3.72 25.25 41.45
N GLY A 20 -2.39 25.10 41.41
CA GLY A 20 -1.55 25.72 40.37
C GLY A 20 -1.89 25.26 38.96
N THR A 21 -2.15 23.95 38.77
CA THR A 21 -2.57 23.45 37.46
C THR A 21 -3.97 23.91 37.04
N LEU A 22 -4.90 24.11 38.00
CA LEU A 22 -6.23 24.66 37.69
C LEU A 22 -6.17 26.15 37.35
N GLU A 23 -5.38 26.95 38.07
CA GLU A 23 -5.14 28.37 37.75
C GLU A 23 -4.46 28.56 36.41
N ASP A 24 -3.49 27.70 36.05
CA ASP A 24 -2.86 27.67 34.74
C ASP A 24 -3.83 27.29 33.61
N MET A 25 -4.70 26.33 33.84
CA MET A 25 -5.75 25.94 32.88
C MET A 25 -6.80 27.05 32.72
N GLU A 26 -7.18 27.72 33.80
CA GLU A 26 -8.14 28.83 33.77
C GLU A 26 -7.56 30.05 33.09
N SER A 27 -6.29 30.37 33.35
CA SER A 27 -5.57 31.47 32.66
C SER A 27 -5.38 31.19 31.17
N GLN A 28 -5.08 29.95 30.80
CA GLN A 28 -5.03 29.51 29.39
C GLN A 28 -6.41 29.55 28.72
N ALA A 29 -7.48 29.15 29.42
CA ALA A 29 -8.84 29.23 28.89
C ALA A 29 -9.30 30.69 28.68
N VAL A 30 -8.94 31.59 29.59
CA VAL A 30 -9.22 33.04 29.45
C VAL A 30 -8.41 33.64 28.29
N GLN A 31 -7.13 33.30 28.15
CA GLN A 31 -6.30 33.73 27.02
C GLN A 31 -6.82 33.19 25.68
N LEU A 32 -7.32 31.96 25.63
CA LEU A 32 -7.97 31.40 24.45
C LEU A 32 -9.30 32.11 24.13
N GLY A 33 -10.02 32.54 25.15
CA GLY A 33 -11.25 33.33 25.00
C GLY A 33 -10.99 34.76 24.48
N GLU A 34 -9.87 35.38 24.86
CA GLU A 34 -9.46 36.72 24.37
C GLU A 34 -8.89 36.70 22.94
N LEU A 35 -8.35 35.53 22.51
CA LEU A 35 -7.85 35.35 21.14
C LEU A 35 -8.96 35.28 20.10
N VAL A 36 -10.21 35.00 20.49
CA VAL A 36 -11.34 34.84 19.58
C VAL A 36 -12.35 35.96 19.82
N SER A 37 -12.27 36.98 19.00
CA SER A 37 -13.27 38.06 19.00
C SER A 37 -14.64 37.57 18.52
N GLY A 38 -15.73 38.23 18.93
CA GLY A 38 -17.07 37.93 18.42
C GLY A 38 -17.17 38.02 16.89
N SER A 39 -16.35 38.90 16.25
CA SER A 39 -16.19 38.94 14.79
C SER A 39 -15.56 37.70 14.20
N ASP A 40 -14.61 37.10 14.92
CA ASP A 40 -13.91 35.87 14.43
C ASP A 40 -14.84 34.66 14.46
N ILE A 41 -15.68 34.56 15.48
CA ILE A 41 -16.73 33.53 15.55
C ILE A 41 -17.69 33.66 14.35
N LEU A 42 -18.07 34.89 14.02
CA LEU A 42 -18.98 35.14 12.90
C LEU A 42 -18.32 34.80 11.56
N LEU A 43 -17.03 35.12 11.41
CA LEU A 43 -16.23 34.71 10.24
C LEU A 43 -16.05 33.21 10.14
N MET A 44 -15.80 32.49 11.26
CA MET A 44 -15.74 31.01 11.27
C MET A 44 -17.05 30.40 10.81
N ILE A 45 -18.17 30.88 11.33
CA ILE A 45 -19.51 30.41 10.91
C ILE A 45 -19.71 30.70 9.42
N LEU A 46 -19.34 31.88 8.95
CA LEU A 46 -19.44 32.25 7.55
C LEU A 46 -18.62 31.30 6.65
N VAL A 47 -17.36 31.00 7.02
CA VAL A 47 -16.51 30.06 6.28
C VAL A 47 -17.13 28.66 6.24
N LEU A 48 -17.67 28.16 7.35
CA LEU A 48 -18.34 26.86 7.39
C LEU A 48 -19.60 26.82 6.52
N VAL A 49 -20.42 27.89 6.54
CA VAL A 49 -21.62 28.01 5.71
C VAL A 49 -21.24 28.07 4.23
N VAL A 50 -20.27 28.90 3.86
CA VAL A 50 -19.78 28.99 2.48
C VAL A 50 -19.23 27.66 2.01
N THR A 51 -18.41 26.98 2.83
CA THR A 51 -17.87 25.66 2.52
C THR A 51 -18.98 24.63 2.31
N TYR A 52 -20.00 24.63 3.16
CA TYR A 52 -21.17 23.77 2.98
C TYR A 52 -21.87 24.00 1.64
N PHE A 53 -22.10 25.27 1.27
CA PHE A 53 -22.70 25.60 -0.03
C PHE A 53 -21.81 25.21 -1.21
N VAL A 54 -20.50 25.42 -1.11
CA VAL A 54 -19.53 24.99 -2.14
C VAL A 54 -19.55 23.48 -2.30
N ILE A 55 -19.51 22.70 -1.21
CA ILE A 55 -19.60 21.24 -1.25
C ILE A 55 -20.92 20.80 -1.89
N ARG A 56 -22.04 21.40 -1.52
CA ARG A 56 -23.35 21.09 -2.06
C ARG A 56 -23.43 21.37 -3.57
N THR A 57 -22.89 22.51 -3.99
CA THR A 57 -22.85 22.90 -5.41
C THR A 57 -21.92 22.01 -6.22
N THR A 58 -20.71 21.71 -5.71
CA THR A 58 -19.76 20.77 -6.35
C THR A 58 -20.38 19.38 -6.52
N LYS A 59 -21.02 18.86 -5.47
CA LYS A 59 -21.76 17.60 -5.52
C LYS A 59 -22.84 17.63 -6.61
N PHE A 60 -23.67 18.68 -6.65
CA PHE A 60 -24.74 18.80 -7.64
C PHE A 60 -24.21 18.84 -9.08
N ILE A 61 -23.13 19.59 -9.31
CA ILE A 61 -22.48 19.68 -10.64
C ILE A 61 -21.91 18.32 -11.07
N LEU A 62 -21.14 17.67 -10.18
CA LEU A 62 -20.52 16.37 -10.48
C LEU A 62 -21.55 15.27 -10.70
N GLU A 63 -22.64 15.24 -9.92
CA GLU A 63 -23.73 14.29 -10.13
C GLU A 63 -24.50 14.57 -11.44
N ALA A 64 -24.69 15.85 -11.81
CA ALA A 64 -25.32 16.23 -13.06
C ALA A 64 -24.46 15.80 -14.28
N LEU A 65 -23.14 15.97 -14.18
CA LEU A 65 -22.20 15.47 -15.20
C LEU A 65 -22.19 13.94 -15.25
N ALA A 66 -22.22 13.27 -14.09
CA ALA A 66 -22.25 11.81 -14.02
C ALA A 66 -23.50 11.19 -14.68
N ARG A 67 -24.62 11.91 -14.70
CA ARG A 67 -25.85 11.48 -15.39
C ARG A 67 -25.74 11.58 -16.92
N ARG A 68 -24.83 12.42 -17.45
CA ARG A 68 -24.65 12.62 -18.89
C ARG A 68 -23.70 11.62 -19.55
N SER A 69 -22.80 10.99 -18.77
CA SER A 69 -21.79 10.08 -19.29
C SER A 69 -21.75 8.77 -18.49
N ASN A 70 -22.29 7.70 -19.07
CA ASN A 70 -22.28 6.37 -18.44
C ASN A 70 -20.85 5.82 -18.23
N ALA A 71 -19.93 6.10 -19.15
CA ALA A 71 -18.54 5.61 -19.07
C ALA A 71 -17.74 6.26 -17.95
N GLN A 72 -18.00 7.53 -17.63
CA GLN A 72 -17.25 8.29 -16.61
C GLN A 72 -17.97 8.38 -15.26
N ARG A 73 -19.16 7.82 -15.16
CA ARG A 73 -19.99 7.87 -13.95
C ARG A 73 -19.25 7.42 -12.67
N PRO A 74 -18.53 6.28 -12.66
CA PRO A 74 -17.83 5.84 -11.44
C PRO A 74 -16.73 6.81 -11.00
N LEU A 75 -15.98 7.37 -11.95
CA LEU A 75 -14.93 8.36 -11.67
C LEU A 75 -15.51 9.65 -11.09
N LEU A 76 -16.58 10.17 -11.68
CA LEU A 76 -17.23 11.41 -11.22
C LEU A 76 -17.81 11.24 -9.80
N LEU A 77 -18.40 10.09 -9.48
CA LEU A 77 -18.88 9.80 -8.12
C LEU A 77 -17.75 9.68 -7.08
N GLN A 78 -16.60 9.13 -7.46
CA GLN A 78 -15.41 9.11 -6.60
C GLN A 78 -14.88 10.53 -6.35
N LEU A 79 -14.88 11.40 -7.37
CA LEU A 79 -14.47 12.80 -7.24
C LEU A 79 -15.37 13.58 -6.27
N VAL A 80 -16.66 13.24 -6.13
CA VAL A 80 -17.55 13.84 -5.11
C VAL A 80 -17.02 13.57 -3.70
N ALA A 81 -16.60 12.35 -3.42
CA ALA A 81 -16.07 11.99 -2.09
C ALA A 81 -14.75 12.70 -1.80
N VAL A 82 -13.84 12.70 -2.78
CA VAL A 82 -12.52 13.35 -2.66
C VAL A 82 -12.67 14.87 -2.49
N SER A 83 -13.48 15.52 -3.35
CA SER A 83 -13.71 16.97 -3.27
C SER A 83 -14.30 17.40 -1.93
N ARG A 84 -15.21 16.61 -1.37
CA ARG A 84 -15.79 16.89 -0.05
C ARG A 84 -14.74 16.90 1.06
N ILE A 85 -13.87 15.90 1.09
CA ILE A 85 -12.78 15.81 2.09
C ILE A 85 -11.81 16.98 1.91
N THR A 86 -11.38 17.24 0.66
CA THR A 86 -10.46 18.34 0.34
C THR A 86 -11.01 19.72 0.74
N LEU A 87 -12.29 19.96 0.46
CA LEU A 87 -12.93 21.23 0.81
C LEU A 87 -13.07 21.41 2.33
N TRP A 88 -13.34 20.34 3.08
CA TRP A 88 -13.34 20.42 4.55
C TRP A 88 -11.94 20.67 5.12
N VAL A 89 -10.92 20.00 4.61
CA VAL A 89 -9.52 20.23 5.02
C VAL A 89 -9.11 21.68 4.71
N LEU A 90 -9.49 22.20 3.53
CA LEU A 90 -9.22 23.59 3.15
C LEU A 90 -9.96 24.58 4.07
N ALA A 91 -11.21 24.30 4.45
CA ALA A 91 -11.96 25.14 5.37
C ALA A 91 -11.30 25.20 6.75
N VAL A 92 -10.88 24.07 7.29
CA VAL A 92 -10.14 24.01 8.56
C VAL A 92 -8.82 24.79 8.45
N TRP A 93 -8.10 24.65 7.35
CA TRP A 93 -6.88 25.41 7.12
C TRP A 93 -7.12 26.92 7.07
N VAL A 94 -8.17 27.38 6.37
CA VAL A 94 -8.56 28.80 6.29
C VAL A 94 -8.94 29.34 7.67
N ILE A 95 -9.65 28.57 8.50
CA ILE A 95 -10.01 28.95 9.86
C ILE A 95 -8.75 29.12 10.72
N ILE A 96 -7.86 28.13 10.71
CA ILE A 96 -6.64 28.16 11.53
C ILE A 96 -5.71 29.28 11.09
N ALA A 97 -5.36 29.35 9.80
CA ALA A 97 -4.36 30.27 9.29
C ALA A 97 -4.90 31.69 9.06
N GLY A 98 -6.20 31.83 8.73
CA GLY A 98 -6.79 33.10 8.35
C GLY A 98 -7.53 33.82 9.48
N ILE A 99 -8.14 33.09 10.41
CA ILE A 99 -8.98 33.65 11.46
C ILE A 99 -8.29 33.59 12.82
N ILE A 100 -7.85 32.41 13.24
CA ILE A 100 -7.20 32.20 14.54
C ILE A 100 -5.81 32.84 14.58
N GLN A 101 -5.08 32.83 13.45
CA GLN A 101 -3.75 33.41 13.28
C GLN A 101 -2.81 33.14 14.48
N PRO A 102 -2.64 31.87 14.88
CA PRO A 102 -1.80 31.52 16.02
C PRO A 102 -0.36 31.95 15.77
N GLN A 103 0.40 32.11 16.85
CA GLN A 103 1.83 32.48 16.75
C GLN A 103 2.57 31.47 15.86
N PRO A 104 3.52 31.93 15.01
CA PRO A 104 4.24 31.07 14.06
C PRO A 104 4.91 29.86 14.72
N GLU A 105 5.42 30.02 15.95
CA GLU A 105 6.09 28.98 16.73
C GLU A 105 5.13 27.82 17.05
N SER A 106 3.89 28.12 17.42
CA SER A 106 2.85 27.13 17.70
C SER A 106 2.44 26.38 16.43
N LEU A 107 2.39 27.09 15.29
CA LEU A 107 2.09 26.48 13.99
C LEU A 107 3.17 25.51 13.55
N ILE A 108 4.45 25.82 13.78
CA ILE A 108 5.55 24.93 13.41
C ILE A 108 5.41 23.57 14.11
N GLY A 109 5.16 23.56 15.43
CA GLY A 109 4.95 22.34 16.19
C GLY A 109 3.75 21.52 15.69
N LEU A 110 2.62 22.19 15.43
CA LEU A 110 1.41 21.56 14.91
C LEU A 110 1.64 20.94 13.52
N TRP A 111 2.22 21.71 12.59
CA TRP A 111 2.50 21.25 11.23
C TRP A 111 3.52 20.12 11.20
N ALA A 112 4.55 20.17 12.06
CA ALA A 112 5.52 19.09 12.19
C ALA A 112 4.83 17.81 12.64
N THR A 113 3.96 17.88 13.66
CA THR A 113 3.23 16.70 14.17
C THR A 113 2.28 16.11 13.12
N ILE A 114 1.49 16.96 12.45
CA ILE A 114 0.59 16.55 11.37
C ILE A 114 1.40 15.97 10.21
N GLY A 115 2.50 16.62 9.81
CA GLY A 115 3.37 16.18 8.73
C GLY A 115 3.96 14.78 8.97
N VAL A 116 4.45 14.53 10.18
CA VAL A 116 4.94 13.20 10.57
C VAL A 116 3.79 12.19 10.52
N GLY A 117 2.62 12.50 11.09
CA GLY A 117 1.46 11.60 11.08
C GLY A 117 1.01 11.25 9.67
N VAL A 118 0.86 12.24 8.79
CA VAL A 118 0.48 12.05 7.38
C VAL A 118 1.57 11.30 6.62
N GLY A 119 2.86 11.62 6.87
CA GLY A 119 4.00 10.93 6.26
C GLY A 119 4.03 9.44 6.60
N LEU A 120 3.82 9.08 7.86
CA LEU A 120 3.72 7.69 8.30
C LEU A 120 2.50 6.99 7.69
N ALA A 121 1.35 7.66 7.64
CA ALA A 121 0.14 7.10 7.02
C ALA A 121 0.28 6.90 5.50
N ALA A 122 1.03 7.76 4.81
CA ALA A 122 1.29 7.68 3.37
C ALA A 122 2.45 6.76 3.00
N GLN A 123 3.24 6.29 3.97
CA GLN A 123 4.50 5.56 3.76
C GLN A 123 4.34 4.37 2.80
N ASP A 124 3.31 3.55 2.98
CA ASP A 124 3.13 2.36 2.16
C ASP A 124 2.70 2.69 0.72
N VAL A 125 1.94 3.77 0.55
CA VAL A 125 1.60 4.27 -0.80
C VAL A 125 2.86 4.73 -1.51
N LEU A 126 3.70 5.52 -0.83
CA LEU A 126 4.96 6.02 -1.40
C LEU A 126 5.93 4.88 -1.73
N LYS A 127 6.10 3.88 -0.84
CA LYS A 127 6.93 2.70 -1.13
C LYS A 127 6.48 1.97 -2.40
N ASN A 128 5.18 1.82 -2.61
CA ASN A 128 4.64 1.17 -3.80
C ASN A 128 4.86 2.00 -5.07
N VAL A 129 4.68 3.33 -5.00
CA VAL A 129 4.90 4.24 -6.12
C VAL A 129 6.38 4.25 -6.54
N PHE A 130 7.29 4.39 -5.56
CA PHE A 130 8.74 4.32 -5.83
C PHE A 130 9.16 2.94 -6.30
N GLY A 131 8.59 1.86 -5.74
CA GLY A 131 8.80 0.51 -6.23
C GLY A 131 8.40 0.33 -7.69
N GLY A 132 7.23 0.85 -8.09
CA GLY A 132 6.79 0.84 -9.48
C GLY A 132 7.72 1.62 -10.41
N LEU A 133 8.21 2.77 -9.96
CA LEU A 133 9.19 3.56 -10.73
C LEU A 133 10.51 2.80 -10.92
N VAL A 134 11.03 2.15 -9.88
CA VAL A 134 12.24 1.32 -9.95
C VAL A 134 12.04 0.17 -10.92
N ILE A 135 10.92 -0.56 -10.85
CA ILE A 135 10.62 -1.67 -11.77
C ILE A 135 10.59 -1.18 -13.24
N MET A 136 9.99 0.00 -13.49
CA MET A 136 9.92 0.57 -14.84
C MET A 136 11.29 1.04 -15.38
N LEU A 137 12.20 1.48 -14.51
CA LEU A 137 13.54 1.93 -14.88
C LEU A 137 14.51 0.76 -15.09
N ASP A 138 14.57 -0.15 -14.12
CA ASP A 138 15.51 -1.28 -14.11
C ASP A 138 15.06 -2.45 -14.97
N GLN A 139 13.74 -2.55 -15.23
CA GLN A 139 13.10 -3.58 -16.06
C GLN A 139 13.56 -5.01 -15.73
N PRO A 140 13.50 -5.49 -14.49
CA PRO A 140 13.89 -6.85 -14.15
C PRO A 140 13.03 -7.89 -14.88
N PHE A 141 11.85 -7.49 -15.32
CA PHE A 141 10.92 -8.23 -16.18
C PHE A 141 10.10 -7.25 -17.02
N LYS A 142 9.45 -7.76 -18.06
CA LYS A 142 8.58 -7.01 -18.97
C LYS A 142 7.19 -7.59 -19.00
N VAL A 143 6.25 -6.83 -19.56
CA VAL A 143 4.91 -7.36 -19.87
C VAL A 143 5.04 -8.50 -20.86
N GLY A 144 4.41 -9.64 -20.55
CA GLY A 144 4.53 -10.90 -21.28
C GLY A 144 5.55 -11.88 -20.70
N ASP A 145 6.39 -11.46 -19.74
CA ASP A 145 7.32 -12.37 -19.08
C ASP A 145 6.58 -13.26 -18.07
N LEU A 146 7.05 -14.52 -17.97
CA LEU A 146 6.60 -15.46 -16.96
C LEU A 146 7.51 -15.35 -15.74
N VAL A 147 6.94 -14.93 -14.61
CA VAL A 147 7.70 -14.60 -13.40
C VAL A 147 7.17 -15.33 -12.17
N ASP A 148 8.08 -15.58 -11.22
CA ASP A 148 7.76 -15.99 -9.87
C ASP A 148 8.13 -14.84 -8.92
N ILE A 149 7.15 -14.34 -8.19
CA ILE A 149 7.30 -13.28 -7.19
C ILE A 149 6.72 -13.78 -5.88
N GLY A 150 7.58 -14.22 -4.96
CA GLY A 150 7.15 -14.84 -3.71
C GLY A 150 6.31 -16.09 -3.94
N GLU A 151 5.05 -16.07 -3.53
CA GLU A 151 4.10 -17.18 -3.72
C GLU A 151 3.31 -17.09 -5.04
N HIS A 152 3.52 -16.01 -5.81
CA HIS A 152 2.76 -15.75 -7.02
C HIS A 152 3.56 -16.11 -8.27
N HIS A 153 3.05 -17.08 -9.04
CA HIS A 153 3.58 -17.48 -10.33
C HIS A 153 2.61 -17.09 -11.44
N GLY A 154 3.08 -16.39 -12.47
CA GLY A 154 2.22 -15.99 -13.57
C GLY A 154 2.90 -15.13 -14.63
N GLU A 155 2.14 -14.86 -15.69
CA GLU A 155 2.53 -13.93 -16.76
C GLU A 155 2.26 -12.48 -16.35
N VAL A 156 3.23 -11.61 -16.54
CA VAL A 156 3.08 -10.17 -16.31
C VAL A 156 2.15 -9.57 -17.37
N ILE A 157 0.94 -9.17 -16.97
CA ILE A 157 -0.03 -8.52 -17.88
C ILE A 157 0.03 -6.99 -17.83
N GLY A 158 0.63 -6.43 -16.79
CA GLY A 158 0.78 -4.98 -16.66
C GLY A 158 1.58 -4.57 -15.45
N ILE A 159 2.35 -3.47 -15.60
CA ILE A 159 3.10 -2.84 -14.52
C ILE A 159 2.44 -1.49 -14.25
N GLY A 160 1.71 -1.40 -13.14
CA GLY A 160 1.05 -0.18 -12.71
C GLY A 160 1.91 0.63 -11.75
N LEU A 161 1.46 1.84 -11.41
CA LEU A 161 2.18 2.73 -10.49
C LEU A 161 2.30 2.13 -9.08
N ARG A 162 1.29 1.40 -8.60
CA ARG A 162 1.24 0.85 -7.24
C ARG A 162 1.41 -0.66 -7.18
N ALA A 163 1.01 -1.37 -8.23
CA ALA A 163 1.00 -2.84 -8.25
C ALA A 163 1.31 -3.35 -9.66
N THR A 164 2.01 -4.47 -9.71
CA THR A 164 2.23 -5.28 -10.91
C THR A 164 1.14 -6.33 -10.98
N GLN A 165 0.55 -6.52 -12.15
CA GLN A 165 -0.54 -7.49 -12.39
C GLN A 165 0.03 -8.73 -13.06
N LEU A 166 -0.27 -9.88 -12.47
CA LEU A 166 0.12 -11.18 -12.96
C LEU A 166 -1.14 -11.98 -13.32
N ARG A 167 -1.13 -12.66 -14.46
CA ARG A 167 -2.11 -13.68 -14.79
C ARG A 167 -1.60 -15.03 -14.33
N THR A 168 -2.29 -15.65 -13.40
CA THR A 168 -1.95 -16.97 -12.86
C THR A 168 -2.39 -18.09 -13.80
N ARG A 169 -1.99 -19.32 -13.52
CA ARG A 169 -2.31 -20.51 -14.36
C ARG A 169 -3.80 -20.84 -14.42
N ASP A 170 -4.56 -20.46 -13.40
CA ASP A 170 -6.01 -20.60 -13.30
C ASP A 170 -6.78 -19.40 -13.89
N ASP A 171 -6.11 -18.61 -14.73
CA ASP A 171 -6.65 -17.42 -15.39
C ASP A 171 -7.12 -16.31 -14.41
N SER A 172 -6.68 -16.36 -13.17
CA SER A 172 -6.92 -15.30 -12.19
C SER A 172 -5.91 -14.17 -12.35
N VAL A 173 -6.28 -12.95 -11.94
CA VAL A 173 -5.37 -11.81 -11.93
C VAL A 173 -4.93 -11.51 -10.50
N ALA A 174 -3.66 -11.73 -10.21
CA ALA A 174 -3.03 -11.32 -8.96
C ALA A 174 -2.44 -9.92 -9.11
N ALA A 175 -2.75 -9.01 -8.19
CA ALA A 175 -2.17 -7.67 -8.12
C ALA A 175 -1.13 -7.64 -6.98
N VAL A 176 0.14 -7.78 -7.32
CA VAL A 176 1.25 -7.78 -6.36
C VAL A 176 1.71 -6.34 -6.12
N PRO A 177 1.72 -5.83 -4.88
CA PRO A 177 2.21 -4.50 -4.56
C PRO A 177 3.67 -4.31 -5.00
N ASN A 178 4.00 -3.21 -5.68
CA ASN A 178 5.35 -3.00 -6.21
C ASN A 178 6.43 -2.94 -5.12
N ALA A 179 6.11 -2.47 -3.92
CA ALA A 179 7.02 -2.50 -2.78
C ALA A 179 7.39 -3.94 -2.38
N GLU A 180 6.50 -4.89 -2.57
CA GLU A 180 6.74 -6.31 -2.33
C GLU A 180 7.61 -6.91 -3.43
N VAL A 181 7.32 -6.59 -4.68
CA VAL A 181 8.12 -7.01 -5.85
C VAL A 181 9.58 -6.60 -5.71
N VAL A 182 9.84 -5.33 -5.33
CA VAL A 182 11.22 -4.82 -5.16
C VAL A 182 11.93 -5.46 -3.96
N ARG A 183 11.19 -5.88 -2.94
CA ARG A 183 11.76 -6.48 -1.72
C ARG A 183 12.08 -7.97 -1.87
N GLN A 184 11.34 -8.67 -2.72
CA GLN A 184 11.48 -10.11 -2.92
C GLN A 184 12.41 -10.44 -4.08
N THR A 185 12.88 -11.70 -4.11
CA THR A 185 13.57 -12.23 -5.28
C THR A 185 12.54 -12.50 -6.37
N VAL A 186 12.81 -11.97 -7.56
CA VAL A 186 12.01 -12.22 -8.75
C VAL A 186 12.75 -13.23 -9.63
N LEU A 187 12.12 -14.35 -9.92
CA LEU A 187 12.62 -15.30 -10.91
C LEU A 187 11.90 -15.04 -12.24
N ASN A 188 12.65 -14.71 -13.27
CA ASN A 188 12.11 -14.50 -14.62
C ASN A 188 12.45 -15.71 -15.48
N ALA A 189 11.43 -16.48 -15.87
CA ALA A 189 11.61 -17.76 -16.56
C ALA A 189 12.02 -17.61 -18.02
N ASN A 190 11.64 -16.51 -18.67
CA ASN A 190 11.89 -16.30 -20.11
C ASN A 190 12.72 -15.05 -20.45
N SER A 191 12.86 -14.10 -19.52
CA SER A 191 13.68 -12.89 -19.69
C SER A 191 13.46 -12.18 -21.04
N GLY A 192 12.21 -12.04 -21.46
CA GLY A 192 11.82 -11.42 -22.73
C GLY A 192 11.91 -12.34 -23.95
N ALA A 193 12.33 -13.60 -23.80
CA ALA A 193 12.27 -14.61 -24.87
C ALA A 193 10.85 -15.19 -25.00
N LEU A 194 10.54 -15.76 -26.16
CA LEU A 194 9.25 -16.45 -26.39
C LEU A 194 9.23 -17.89 -25.85
N ASP A 195 10.37 -18.40 -25.38
CA ASP A 195 10.53 -19.75 -24.86
C ASP A 195 10.98 -19.71 -23.40
N CYS A 196 10.51 -20.66 -22.61
CA CYS A 196 10.92 -20.86 -21.23
C CYS A 196 11.29 -22.31 -20.97
N MET A 197 12.13 -22.55 -19.96
CA MET A 197 12.44 -23.92 -19.54
C MET A 197 11.30 -24.48 -18.70
N VAL A 198 10.67 -25.55 -19.19
CA VAL A 198 9.65 -26.30 -18.44
C VAL A 198 10.31 -27.54 -17.85
N VAL A 199 10.23 -27.70 -16.54
CA VAL A 199 10.71 -28.89 -15.84
C VAL A 199 9.52 -29.78 -15.53
N ILE A 200 9.55 -31.01 -16.02
CA ILE A 200 8.53 -32.04 -15.73
C ILE A 200 9.18 -33.14 -14.88
N GLU A 201 8.62 -33.38 -13.71
CA GLU A 201 9.09 -34.43 -12.82
C GLU A 201 8.21 -35.68 -12.98
N LEU A 202 8.82 -36.79 -13.33
CA LEU A 202 8.17 -38.06 -13.49
C LEU A 202 8.72 -39.07 -12.46
N ASN A 203 7.84 -39.73 -11.72
CA ASN A 203 8.21 -40.81 -10.82
C ASN A 203 8.26 -42.14 -11.60
N VAL A 204 9.42 -42.75 -11.61
CA VAL A 204 9.67 -44.02 -12.32
C VAL A 204 10.04 -45.11 -11.30
N PRO A 205 9.61 -46.35 -11.47
CA PRO A 205 10.04 -47.45 -10.61
C PRO A 205 11.56 -47.59 -10.63
N SER A 206 12.19 -47.86 -9.47
CA SER A 206 13.65 -47.94 -9.33
C SER A 206 14.28 -49.14 -10.07
N PHE A 207 13.47 -50.10 -10.49
CA PHE A 207 13.94 -51.26 -11.29
C PHE A 207 13.89 -50.99 -12.81
N ALA A 208 13.40 -49.83 -13.25
CA ALA A 208 13.37 -49.51 -14.67
C ALA A 208 14.78 -49.18 -15.18
N ASP A 209 15.12 -49.65 -16.38
CA ASP A 209 16.40 -49.34 -17.00
C ASP A 209 16.52 -47.83 -17.34
N PRO A 210 17.48 -47.09 -16.74
CA PRO A 210 17.65 -45.68 -16.97
C PRO A 210 17.87 -45.28 -18.44
N LEU A 211 18.49 -46.15 -19.23
CA LEU A 211 18.72 -45.89 -20.66
C LEU A 211 17.42 -45.90 -21.45
N VAL A 212 16.54 -46.86 -21.14
CA VAL A 212 15.21 -46.96 -21.77
C VAL A 212 14.34 -45.79 -21.36
N VAL A 213 14.31 -45.44 -20.06
CA VAL A 213 13.55 -44.32 -19.53
C VAL A 213 14.01 -43.01 -20.18
N ARG A 214 15.31 -42.76 -20.27
CA ARG A 214 15.88 -41.57 -20.93
C ARG A 214 15.45 -41.47 -22.39
N LYS A 215 15.50 -42.57 -23.12
CA LYS A 215 15.09 -42.62 -24.53
C LYS A 215 13.63 -42.28 -24.68
N ILE A 216 12.74 -42.92 -23.91
CA ILE A 216 11.29 -42.69 -23.94
C ILE A 216 10.95 -41.22 -23.56
N ALA A 217 11.53 -40.68 -22.47
CA ALA A 217 11.30 -39.33 -22.03
C ALA A 217 11.72 -38.31 -23.08
N ARG A 218 12.89 -38.54 -23.73
CA ARG A 218 13.36 -37.68 -24.80
C ARG A 218 12.50 -37.72 -26.06
N GLU A 219 12.08 -38.93 -26.48
CA GLU A 219 11.18 -39.13 -27.62
C GLU A 219 9.82 -38.45 -27.36
N ALA A 220 9.25 -38.63 -26.18
CA ALA A 220 8.01 -38.00 -25.79
C ALA A 220 8.12 -36.46 -25.80
N ALA A 221 9.22 -35.91 -25.31
CA ALA A 221 9.45 -34.48 -25.36
C ALA A 221 9.57 -33.96 -26.80
N ILE A 222 10.35 -34.60 -27.66
CA ILE A 222 10.56 -34.18 -29.06
C ILE A 222 9.27 -34.22 -29.88
N THR A 223 8.40 -35.18 -29.59
CA THR A 223 7.10 -35.30 -30.30
C THR A 223 6.06 -34.29 -29.86
N SER A 224 6.30 -33.57 -28.78
CA SER A 224 5.37 -32.50 -28.32
C SER A 224 5.42 -31.29 -29.25
N PRO A 225 4.29 -30.77 -29.74
CA PRO A 225 4.26 -29.60 -30.60
C PRO A 225 4.65 -28.29 -29.89
N PHE A 226 4.73 -28.30 -28.56
CA PHE A 226 5.07 -27.14 -27.74
C PHE A 226 6.56 -27.05 -27.40
N VAL A 227 7.35 -28.05 -27.74
CA VAL A 227 8.79 -28.07 -27.44
C VAL A 227 9.59 -27.35 -28.52
N TYR A 228 10.37 -26.36 -28.10
CA TYR A 228 11.30 -25.65 -28.99
C TYR A 228 12.53 -26.50 -29.28
N ALA A 229 12.53 -27.20 -30.41
CA ALA A 229 13.53 -28.23 -30.78
C ALA A 229 14.95 -27.68 -30.99
N ALA A 230 15.14 -26.34 -31.12
CA ALA A 230 16.49 -25.76 -31.26
C ALA A 230 17.29 -25.73 -29.95
N LYS A 231 16.63 -25.91 -28.79
CA LYS A 231 17.28 -26.03 -27.49
C LYS A 231 17.42 -27.50 -27.05
N PRO A 232 18.50 -27.86 -26.32
CA PRO A 232 18.72 -29.23 -25.89
C PRO A 232 17.69 -29.68 -24.85
N ILE A 233 17.13 -30.86 -25.04
CA ILE A 233 16.29 -31.55 -24.07
C ILE A 233 17.19 -32.32 -23.11
N SER A 234 17.22 -31.90 -21.84
CA SER A 234 17.99 -32.56 -20.79
C SER A 234 17.09 -33.52 -19.99
N VAL A 235 17.54 -34.76 -19.83
CA VAL A 235 16.87 -35.75 -18.99
C VAL A 235 17.81 -36.09 -17.84
N GLN A 236 17.41 -35.74 -16.61
CA GLN A 236 18.19 -35.98 -15.40
C GLN A 236 17.49 -36.97 -14.50
N PHE A 237 18.28 -37.81 -13.79
CA PHE A 237 17.78 -38.75 -12.81
C PHE A 237 18.16 -38.25 -11.42
N LEU A 238 17.19 -38.18 -10.53
CA LEU A 238 17.35 -37.85 -9.13
C LEU A 238 16.81 -38.99 -8.29
N ASP A 239 17.68 -39.66 -7.56
CA ASP A 239 17.29 -40.72 -6.66
C ASP A 239 16.89 -40.14 -5.31
N GLU A 240 15.68 -40.43 -4.89
CA GLU A 240 15.13 -39.96 -3.62
C GLU A 240 14.56 -41.13 -2.81
N VAL A 241 14.80 -41.13 -1.52
CA VAL A 241 14.19 -42.10 -0.60
C VAL A 241 12.91 -41.46 -0.04
N ARG A 242 11.75 -41.96 -0.48
CA ARG A 242 10.45 -41.57 0.07
C ARG A 242 9.92 -42.63 1.00
N GLY A 243 10.03 -42.41 2.30
CA GLY A 243 9.72 -43.42 3.31
C GLY A 243 10.63 -44.65 3.16
N ASN A 244 10.06 -45.86 2.98
CA ASN A 244 10.79 -47.12 2.79
C ASN A 244 10.97 -47.50 1.31
N LYS A 245 10.77 -46.60 0.36
CA LYS A 245 10.87 -46.90 -1.09
C LYS A 245 11.86 -45.95 -1.75
N PHE A 246 12.74 -46.51 -2.58
CA PHE A 246 13.52 -45.72 -3.52
C PHE A 246 12.62 -45.31 -4.69
N VAL A 247 12.59 -44.01 -4.98
CA VAL A 247 11.85 -43.44 -6.11
C VAL A 247 12.86 -42.70 -6.97
N THR A 248 12.97 -43.11 -8.23
CA THR A 248 13.78 -42.36 -9.19
C THR A 248 12.91 -41.31 -9.84
N ARG A 249 13.30 -40.04 -9.69
CA ARG A 249 12.64 -38.89 -10.31
C ARG A 249 13.39 -38.58 -11.60
N VAL A 250 12.66 -38.45 -12.69
CA VAL A 250 13.22 -38.13 -14.01
C VAL A 250 12.69 -36.79 -14.46
#